data_7382cff9fcd246435c37351e9e179dd9
#
_entry.id   7382cff9fcd246435c37351e9e179dd9
#
_cell.length_a   1.000
_cell.length_b   1.000
_cell.length_c   1.000
_cell.angle_alpha   90.00
_cell.angle_beta   90.00
_cell.angle_gamma   90.00
#
_symmetry.space_group_name_H-M   'P 1'
#
loop_
_entity.id
_entity.type
_entity.pdbx_description
1 polymer ?
#
loop_
_entity_poly.entity_id
_entity_poly.type
_entity_poly.pdbx_seq_one_letter_code
_entity_poly.pdbx_strand_id
1 'polypeptide(L)'
;MKNICKLLLLPLAAMMWSCSDNVIDDLSGKYDENIYRYNYETAAVKPTDKLKKGLKYLNMEFDTNDGHTFNVKVVSREWTLQPGLYKPWSGPLDGDPVVNEFYAFASDGEQAHGRITEGDLEVNMVGKDYDISGILTGGDGRRYVVNYRGPLEFVIGVDDPEPSGYIVTMKVDPVTVTDYSTWQTVVIPGVSKYTLSISDPAGSDAAFFEAVNKENLTLAELAGTYEIVGTPQEPWKIDNGWLVPDYGMAGGAYVISPAGEKQYITKGNIKFEAVDGITGEKLYNFTGSDLSYITVAGGSGTTSVGIRFASYLEKSGTEMKDLSFNSTTLGREVKYSVVLPKSFDGVKTFPILYMLHGASGNNNDWLNGGNIACHTASVETEMVIISPQGSFDGFDAFYIDNYQGKGINYEQFFINEFMPAVEAMYKGNGKRGISGLSMGGYGSLYYGLKYADKFSGIYACSPALTIDGCPNIFDMIWAPGASPITVEIGTEDFLYEMNKGLNEAMQFSPLLPTFTYIERPGAHDWPFWSACSPKIIKFFDARFK
;
A
#
# COMPACT_ATOMS: atom_id res chain seq x y z
N MET A 1 -25.33 57.10 21.54
CA MET A 1 -24.70 55.78 21.71
C MET A 1 -25.62 54.60 21.38
N LYS A 2 -26.94 54.71 21.50
CA LYS A 2 -27.89 53.62 21.14
C LYS A 2 -27.98 53.32 19.61
N ASN A 3 -27.66 54.28 18.76
CA ASN A 3 -27.80 54.11 17.30
C ASN A 3 -26.56 53.50 16.60
N ILE A 4 -25.45 53.37 17.30
CA ILE A 4 -24.23 52.83 16.70
C ILE A 4 -24.22 51.29 16.77
N CYS A 5 -24.92 50.71 17.74
CA CYS A 5 -25.07 49.25 17.83
C CYS A 5 -25.92 48.65 16.69
N LYS A 6 -26.81 49.45 16.07
CA LYS A 6 -27.73 48.97 15.03
C LYS A 6 -27.10 48.70 13.67
N LEU A 7 -25.96 49.33 13.36
CA LEU A 7 -25.28 49.16 12.05
C LEU A 7 -24.18 48.10 12.01
N LEU A 8 -23.82 47.55 13.17
CA LEU A 8 -22.74 46.56 13.31
C LEU A 8 -23.26 45.14 13.53
N LEU A 9 -24.53 44.95 13.25
CA LEU A 9 -25.21 43.68 13.50
C LEU A 9 -24.95 42.58 12.49
N LEU A 10 -24.10 42.79 11.57
CA LEU A 10 -23.84 41.76 10.59
C LEU A 10 -22.62 40.87 10.84
N PRO A 11 -21.69 41.14 11.65
CA PRO A 11 -20.84 40.11 12.21
C PRO A 11 -21.04 40.05 13.73
N LEU A 12 -22.00 39.39 14.27
CA LEU A 12 -21.76 38.18 14.94
C LEU A 12 -21.65 38.16 16.41
N ALA A 13 -21.82 37.03 16.84
CA ALA A 13 -21.77 36.47 18.18
C ALA A 13 -20.96 37.27 19.21
N ALA A 14 -19.79 37.77 18.84
CA ALA A 14 -18.97 38.57 19.75
C ALA A 14 -19.61 39.85 20.24
N MET A 15 -20.48 40.46 19.43
CA MET A 15 -21.22 41.69 19.87
C MET A 15 -22.55 41.34 20.53
N MET A 16 -23.11 40.21 20.20
CA MET A 16 -24.37 39.77 20.75
C MET A 16 -24.21 39.30 22.21
N TRP A 17 -23.02 38.81 22.58
CA TRP A 17 -22.75 38.40 23.96
C TRP A 17 -22.73 39.53 24.98
N SER A 18 -22.33 40.74 24.56
CA SER A 18 -22.36 41.93 25.44
C SER A 18 -23.73 42.64 25.51
N CYS A 19 -24.69 42.20 24.67
CA CYS A 19 -26.00 42.84 24.54
C CYS A 19 -27.13 41.82 24.41
N SER A 20 -26.99 40.66 25.05
CA SER A 20 -27.82 39.46 24.78
C SER A 20 -29.33 39.70 24.84
N ASP A 21 -29.81 40.54 25.73
CA ASP A 21 -31.24 40.70 25.89
C ASP A 21 -31.89 41.78 25.02
N ASN A 22 -31.08 42.73 24.49
CA ASN A 22 -31.60 43.85 23.73
C ASN A 22 -31.49 43.70 22.19
N VAL A 23 -30.67 42.76 21.71
CA VAL A 23 -30.38 42.62 20.27
C VAL A 23 -31.52 41.92 19.54
N ILE A 24 -32.19 40.99 20.18
CA ILE A 24 -33.35 40.30 19.58
C ILE A 24 -34.56 41.19 19.48
N ASP A 25 -34.79 42.01 20.49
CA ASP A 25 -35.87 43.01 20.45
C ASP A 25 -35.68 44.04 19.33
N ASP A 26 -34.42 44.42 19.03
CA ASP A 26 -34.05 45.33 17.96
C ASP A 26 -34.12 44.69 16.55
N LEU A 27 -33.99 43.39 16.42
CA LEU A 27 -34.07 42.67 15.14
C LEU A 27 -35.50 42.35 14.72
N SER A 28 -36.37 42.05 15.64
CA SER A 28 -37.72 41.60 15.33
C SER A 28 -38.81 42.65 15.62
N GLY A 29 -38.52 43.64 16.44
CA GLY A 29 -39.51 44.61 16.89
C GLY A 29 -40.66 44.04 17.71
N LYS A 30 -40.67 42.73 17.95
CA LYS A 30 -41.60 41.98 18.78
C LYS A 30 -40.94 40.73 19.33
N TYR A 31 -41.24 40.43 20.58
CA TYR A 31 -40.90 39.15 21.17
C TYR A 31 -41.77 38.07 20.54
N ASP A 32 -41.15 37.06 19.92
CA ASP A 32 -41.82 35.86 19.45
C ASP A 32 -41.64 34.78 20.51
N GLU A 33 -42.72 34.32 21.12
CA GLU A 33 -42.71 33.26 22.12
C GLU A 33 -42.13 31.92 21.61
N ASN A 34 -41.94 31.81 20.29
CA ASN A 34 -41.29 30.66 19.66
C ASN A 34 -39.78 30.86 19.43
N ILE A 35 -39.16 31.89 19.97
CA ILE A 35 -37.73 32.13 19.90
C ILE A 35 -37.07 31.57 21.14
N TYR A 36 -36.20 30.56 20.96
CA TYR A 36 -35.37 30.00 22.01
C TYR A 36 -33.95 30.55 21.88
N ARG A 37 -33.38 31.01 23.00
CA ARG A 37 -32.03 31.56 23.05
C ARG A 37 -31.10 30.58 23.68
N TYR A 38 -30.02 30.25 22.99
CA TYR A 38 -28.96 29.40 23.49
C TYR A 38 -27.66 30.19 23.52
N ASN A 39 -27.21 30.57 24.73
CA ASN A 39 -25.90 31.13 24.97
C ASN A 39 -25.04 30.04 25.57
N TYR A 40 -24.04 29.63 24.85
CA TYR A 40 -23.24 28.46 25.23
C TYR A 40 -21.95 28.91 25.90
N GLU A 41 -21.67 28.37 27.07
CA GLU A 41 -20.42 28.63 27.79
C GLU A 41 -19.35 27.61 27.47
N THR A 42 -19.75 26.39 27.09
CA THR A 42 -18.83 25.32 26.71
C THR A 42 -19.32 24.65 25.44
N ALA A 43 -18.37 24.28 24.57
CA ALA A 43 -18.65 23.49 23.40
C ALA A 43 -17.55 22.45 23.21
N ALA A 44 -17.93 21.23 22.88
CA ALA A 44 -17.02 20.15 22.54
C ALA A 44 -17.41 19.58 21.18
N VAL A 45 -16.41 19.22 20.38
CA VAL A 45 -16.61 18.55 19.10
C VAL A 45 -16.19 17.10 19.23
N LYS A 46 -17.14 16.20 19.09
CA LYS A 46 -16.93 14.75 19.23
C LYS A 46 -17.14 14.05 17.89
N PRO A 47 -16.29 13.11 17.50
CA PRO A 47 -16.53 12.31 16.32
C PRO A 47 -17.73 11.38 16.54
N THR A 48 -18.64 11.34 15.60
CA THR A 48 -19.78 10.41 15.62
C THR A 48 -20.00 9.85 14.24
N ASP A 49 -20.55 8.68 14.12
CA ASP A 49 -21.02 7.98 12.90
C ASP A 49 -20.11 8.02 11.64
N LYS A 50 -20.21 6.98 10.86
CA LYS A 50 -19.41 6.79 9.65
C LYS A 50 -20.08 7.45 8.44
N LEU A 51 -19.34 8.31 7.74
CA LEU A 51 -19.67 8.82 6.42
C LEU A 51 -18.81 8.14 5.37
N LYS A 52 -19.35 8.02 4.15
CA LYS A 52 -18.61 7.46 3.02
C LYS A 52 -17.52 8.43 2.53
N LYS A 53 -16.36 7.89 2.09
CA LYS A 53 -15.33 8.57 1.28
C LYS A 53 -14.66 9.79 1.93
N GLY A 54 -14.07 9.61 3.10
CA GLY A 54 -13.19 10.64 3.69
C GLY A 54 -13.92 11.90 4.17
N LEU A 55 -15.23 11.84 4.30
CA LEU A 55 -16.03 12.82 5.01
C LEU A 55 -16.12 12.42 6.49
N LYS A 56 -16.26 13.40 7.36
CA LYS A 56 -16.30 13.23 8.80
C LYS A 56 -17.50 13.96 9.36
N TYR A 57 -18.19 13.34 10.32
CA TYR A 57 -19.16 14.05 11.13
C TYR A 57 -18.44 14.65 12.34
N LEU A 58 -18.61 15.94 12.52
CA LEU A 58 -18.25 16.61 13.75
C LEU A 58 -19.55 16.88 14.53
N ASN A 59 -19.71 16.24 15.65
CA ASN A 59 -20.84 16.49 16.53
C ASN A 59 -20.46 17.59 17.51
N MET A 60 -21.11 18.74 17.39
CA MET A 60 -20.96 19.85 18.33
C MET A 60 -22.10 19.76 19.35
N GLU A 61 -21.74 19.74 20.61
CA GLU A 61 -22.66 19.75 21.72
C GLU A 61 -22.44 21.07 22.48
N PHE A 62 -23.47 21.89 22.49
CA PHE A 62 -23.46 23.16 23.16
C PHE A 62 -24.36 23.07 24.40
N ASP A 63 -23.79 23.29 25.56
CA ASP A 63 -24.49 23.26 26.84
C ASP A 63 -24.62 24.66 27.41
N THR A 64 -25.77 24.97 27.96
CA THR A 64 -26.03 26.20 28.65
C THR A 64 -26.06 25.97 30.17
N ASN A 65 -25.83 27.04 30.95
CA ASN A 65 -25.86 26.94 32.43
C ASN A 65 -27.24 26.57 33.01
N ASP A 66 -28.29 26.72 32.20
CA ASP A 66 -29.67 26.40 32.62
C ASP A 66 -30.10 24.98 32.21
N GLY A 67 -29.18 24.17 31.66
CA GLY A 67 -29.40 22.76 31.34
C GLY A 67 -29.99 22.47 29.99
N HIS A 68 -30.02 23.46 29.08
CA HIS A 68 -30.37 23.22 27.68
C HIS A 68 -29.19 22.70 26.90
N THR A 69 -29.45 21.86 25.91
CA THR A 69 -28.44 21.32 24.99
C THR A 69 -28.86 21.59 23.54
N PHE A 70 -27.89 21.93 22.72
CA PHE A 70 -28.07 22.04 21.28
C PHE A 70 -27.02 21.21 20.57
N ASN A 71 -27.46 20.18 19.88
CA ASN A 71 -26.59 19.23 19.17
C ASN A 71 -26.60 19.56 17.68
N VAL A 72 -25.42 19.82 17.12
CA VAL A 72 -25.21 20.07 15.70
C VAL A 72 -24.19 19.08 15.16
N LYS A 73 -24.60 18.30 14.18
CA LYS A 73 -23.74 17.37 13.47
C LYS A 73 -23.40 17.98 12.12
N VAL A 74 -22.16 18.43 11.93
CA VAL A 74 -21.68 19.02 10.68
C VAL A 74 -20.86 18.05 9.88
N VAL A 75 -20.88 18.16 8.55
CA VAL A 75 -20.05 17.37 7.64
C VAL A 75 -18.81 18.17 7.26
N SER A 76 -17.63 17.60 7.54
CA SER A 76 -16.33 18.17 7.26
C SER A 76 -15.43 17.17 6.55
N ARG A 77 -14.38 17.63 5.89
CA ARG A 77 -13.28 16.79 5.38
C ARG A 77 -12.19 16.57 6.43
N GLU A 78 -12.14 17.45 7.41
CA GLU A 78 -11.11 17.44 8.45
C GLU A 78 -11.73 17.12 9.83
N TRP A 79 -10.92 16.66 10.77
CA TRP A 79 -11.33 16.50 12.17
C TRP A 79 -11.41 17.84 12.93
N THR A 80 -11.47 18.95 12.21
CA THR A 80 -11.64 20.29 12.76
C THR A 80 -12.77 20.99 12.04
N LEU A 81 -13.51 21.82 12.76
CA LEU A 81 -14.55 22.64 12.18
C LEU A 81 -13.90 23.75 11.34
N GLN A 82 -14.23 23.80 10.06
CA GLN A 82 -13.67 24.80 9.16
C GLN A 82 -14.52 26.08 9.17
N PRO A 83 -13.92 27.28 9.09
CA PRO A 83 -14.67 28.50 8.92
C PRO A 83 -15.52 28.45 7.64
N GLY A 84 -16.75 28.94 7.72
CA GLY A 84 -17.66 28.97 6.58
C GLY A 84 -19.14 29.03 6.98
N LEU A 85 -19.99 29.01 5.97
CA LEU A 85 -21.42 28.97 6.13
C LEU A 85 -21.92 27.54 5.95
N TYR A 86 -22.63 27.05 6.94
CA TYR A 86 -23.20 25.71 6.97
C TYR A 86 -24.71 25.79 6.85
N LYS A 87 -25.30 24.94 5.99
CA LYS A 87 -26.74 24.91 5.71
C LYS A 87 -27.39 23.67 6.31
N PRO A 88 -28.64 23.75 6.77
CA PRO A 88 -29.32 22.57 7.28
C PRO A 88 -29.55 21.55 6.16
N TRP A 89 -29.24 20.30 6.46
CA TRP A 89 -29.55 19.19 5.58
C TRP A 89 -31.05 18.97 5.47
N SER A 90 -31.60 19.09 4.28
CA SER A 90 -33.03 18.93 4.02
C SER A 90 -33.44 17.53 3.56
N GLY A 91 -32.48 16.65 3.29
CA GLY A 91 -32.73 15.28 2.84
C GLY A 91 -33.22 14.33 3.95
N PRO A 92 -33.45 13.04 3.66
CA PRO A 92 -33.85 12.04 4.63
C PRO A 92 -32.76 11.83 5.71
N LEU A 93 -33.16 11.42 6.92
CA LEU A 93 -32.24 11.25 8.07
C LEU A 93 -31.16 10.17 7.84
N ASP A 94 -31.42 9.22 6.97
CA ASP A 94 -30.50 8.18 6.51
C ASP A 94 -29.75 8.54 5.22
N GLY A 95 -29.90 9.77 4.73
CA GLY A 95 -29.23 10.27 3.54
C GLY A 95 -27.79 10.70 3.80
N ASP A 96 -27.04 10.92 2.73
CA ASP A 96 -25.65 11.35 2.76
C ASP A 96 -25.55 12.88 2.54
N PRO A 97 -25.43 13.73 3.60
CA PRO A 97 -25.20 15.15 3.45
C PRO A 97 -23.81 15.41 2.83
N VAL A 98 -23.62 16.59 2.26
CA VAL A 98 -22.35 17.03 1.68
C VAL A 98 -21.60 17.98 2.62
N VAL A 99 -20.34 18.28 2.28
CA VAL A 99 -19.52 19.24 3.05
C VAL A 99 -20.24 20.57 3.16
N ASN A 100 -20.14 21.19 4.34
CA ASN A 100 -20.84 22.42 4.73
C ASN A 100 -22.37 22.29 4.88
N GLU A 101 -22.85 21.08 5.11
CA GLU A 101 -24.20 20.84 5.59
C GLU A 101 -24.18 20.35 7.04
N PHE A 102 -25.28 20.55 7.74
CA PHE A 102 -25.45 20.11 9.11
C PHE A 102 -26.81 19.50 9.41
N TYR A 103 -26.82 18.58 10.35
CA TYR A 103 -28.03 18.22 11.11
C TYR A 103 -28.01 18.93 12.44
N ALA A 104 -29.13 19.48 12.86
CA ALA A 104 -29.26 20.01 14.19
C ALA A 104 -30.58 19.60 14.84
N PHE A 105 -30.50 19.32 16.13
CA PHE A 105 -31.66 19.05 16.98
C PHE A 105 -31.51 19.87 18.24
N ALA A 106 -32.52 20.63 18.56
CA ALA A 106 -32.56 21.35 19.82
C ALA A 106 -33.28 20.50 20.89
N SER A 107 -32.78 20.59 22.12
CA SER A 107 -33.44 19.97 23.27
C SER A 107 -33.38 20.93 24.47
N ASP A 108 -34.35 20.82 25.36
CA ASP A 108 -34.41 21.53 26.64
C ASP A 108 -34.24 20.57 27.82
N GLY A 109 -33.15 19.82 27.82
CA GLY A 109 -32.85 18.81 28.80
C GLY A 109 -33.44 17.44 28.48
N GLU A 110 -34.74 17.22 28.66
CA GLU A 110 -35.35 15.91 28.43
C GLU A 110 -36.19 15.79 27.14
N GLN A 111 -36.51 16.92 26.47
CA GLN A 111 -37.37 16.91 25.30
C GLN A 111 -36.63 17.39 24.05
N ALA A 112 -36.61 16.55 23.02
CA ALA A 112 -36.14 16.94 21.69
C ALA A 112 -37.24 17.76 20.97
N HIS A 113 -36.87 18.98 20.51
CA HIS A 113 -37.80 19.90 19.85
C HIS A 113 -37.85 19.77 18.32
N GLY A 114 -37.24 18.75 17.78
CA GLY A 114 -37.29 18.46 16.36
C GLY A 114 -36.07 18.95 15.58
N ARG A 115 -36.11 18.62 14.31
CA ARG A 115 -35.01 18.88 13.37
C ARG A 115 -35.03 20.32 12.89
N ILE A 116 -33.86 20.96 12.83
CA ILE A 116 -33.69 22.23 12.17
C ILE A 116 -33.84 22.05 10.65
N THR A 117 -34.66 22.89 10.04
CA THR A 117 -34.99 22.83 8.61
C THR A 117 -34.60 24.09 7.84
N GLU A 118 -34.43 25.23 8.50
CA GLU A 118 -34.09 26.52 7.91
C GLU A 118 -33.08 27.29 8.74
N GLY A 119 -32.37 28.20 8.09
CA GLY A 119 -31.36 29.08 8.69
C GLY A 119 -29.95 28.53 8.50
N ASP A 120 -29.01 29.43 8.46
CA ASP A 120 -27.59 29.09 8.27
C ASP A 120 -26.83 29.21 9.59
N LEU A 121 -25.85 28.33 9.77
CA LEU A 121 -24.89 28.41 10.87
C LEU A 121 -23.57 28.99 10.33
N GLU A 122 -23.19 30.15 10.79
CA GLU A 122 -21.95 30.80 10.39
C GLU A 122 -20.85 30.48 11.39
N VAL A 123 -19.73 29.98 10.89
CA VAL A 123 -18.55 29.64 11.66
C VAL A 123 -17.40 30.51 11.25
N ASN A 124 -16.86 31.27 12.19
CA ASN A 124 -15.69 32.11 12.01
C ASN A 124 -14.62 31.79 13.03
N MET A 125 -13.39 32.26 12.81
CA MET A 125 -12.29 32.16 13.78
C MET A 125 -11.76 33.58 14.11
N VAL A 126 -11.57 33.81 15.38
CA VAL A 126 -10.96 35.03 15.90
C VAL A 126 -9.76 34.66 16.77
N GLY A 127 -8.58 34.62 16.16
CA GLY A 127 -7.38 34.10 16.79
C GLY A 127 -7.44 32.58 16.91
N LYS A 128 -7.54 32.05 18.13
CA LYS A 128 -7.70 30.61 18.41
C LYS A 128 -9.14 30.24 18.76
N ASP A 129 -9.99 31.23 18.92
CA ASP A 129 -11.37 31.02 19.32
C ASP A 129 -12.26 30.89 18.10
N TYR A 130 -13.26 30.04 18.23
CA TYR A 130 -14.36 29.95 17.28
C TYR A 130 -15.43 30.99 17.62
N ASP A 131 -16.05 31.54 16.62
CA ASP A 131 -17.17 32.44 16.70
C ASP A 131 -18.29 31.86 15.84
N ILE A 132 -19.28 31.25 16.48
CA ILE A 132 -20.33 30.48 15.82
C ILE A 132 -21.67 31.13 16.11
N SER A 133 -22.42 31.46 15.05
CA SER A 133 -23.71 32.10 15.20
C SER A 133 -24.71 31.66 14.14
N GLY A 134 -25.98 31.75 14.46
CA GLY A 134 -27.08 31.50 13.54
C GLY A 134 -28.44 31.72 14.15
N ILE A 135 -29.42 31.98 13.28
CA ILE A 135 -30.84 31.94 13.65
C ILE A 135 -31.45 30.82 12.84
N LEU A 136 -31.82 29.76 13.53
CA LEU A 136 -32.23 28.48 12.97
C LEU A 136 -33.73 28.28 13.23
N THR A 137 -34.44 27.63 12.31
CA THR A 137 -35.86 27.31 12.46
C THR A 137 -36.06 25.81 12.43
N GLY A 138 -36.75 25.29 13.45
CA GLY A 138 -37.16 23.89 13.50
C GLY A 138 -38.35 23.60 12.61
N GLY A 139 -38.53 22.32 12.26
CA GLY A 139 -39.69 21.84 11.50
C GLY A 139 -41.03 22.05 12.23
N ASP A 140 -40.99 22.34 13.51
CA ASP A 140 -42.13 22.72 14.37
C ASP A 140 -42.41 24.23 14.35
N GLY A 141 -41.64 25.01 13.59
CA GLY A 141 -41.74 26.47 13.48
C GLY A 141 -41.06 27.25 14.59
N ARG A 142 -40.40 26.59 15.55
CA ARG A 142 -39.63 27.27 16.60
C ARG A 142 -38.34 27.84 16.05
N ARG A 143 -37.93 28.96 16.59
CA ARG A 143 -36.68 29.64 16.21
C ARG A 143 -35.66 29.54 17.33
N TYR A 144 -34.43 29.21 16.94
CA TYR A 144 -33.29 28.98 17.84
C TYR A 144 -32.18 29.95 17.47
N VAL A 145 -31.66 30.69 18.45
CA VAL A 145 -30.54 31.62 18.28
C VAL A 145 -29.31 30.96 18.87
N VAL A 146 -28.32 30.66 18.01
CA VAL A 146 -27.05 30.10 18.41
C VAL A 146 -26.00 31.19 18.45
N ASN A 147 -25.31 31.34 19.56
CA ASN A 147 -24.19 32.23 19.77
C ASN A 147 -23.14 31.53 20.63
N TYR A 148 -22.00 31.33 20.07
CA TYR A 148 -20.86 30.77 20.80
C TYR A 148 -19.59 31.52 20.42
N ARG A 149 -18.77 31.87 21.42
CA ARG A 149 -17.41 32.37 21.20
C ARG A 149 -16.47 31.78 22.23
N GLY A 150 -15.49 31.03 21.77
CA GLY A 150 -14.50 30.40 22.62
C GLY A 150 -13.71 29.30 21.91
N PRO A 151 -12.81 28.64 22.63
CA PRO A 151 -12.09 27.50 22.10
C PRO A 151 -13.02 26.30 21.93
N LEU A 152 -12.82 25.52 20.86
CA LEU A 152 -13.43 24.20 20.73
C LEU A 152 -12.38 23.13 21.07
N GLU A 153 -12.72 22.23 21.95
CA GLU A 153 -11.95 21.01 22.19
C GLU A 153 -12.36 19.95 21.16
N PHE A 154 -11.43 19.60 20.28
CA PHE A 154 -11.65 18.52 19.33
C PHE A 154 -11.22 17.20 19.94
N VAL A 155 -12.17 16.30 20.17
CA VAL A 155 -11.87 14.89 20.39
C VAL A 155 -11.63 14.29 19.00
N ILE A 156 -10.36 14.15 18.63
CA ILE A 156 -9.99 13.54 17.35
C ILE A 156 -10.46 12.09 17.38
N GLY A 157 -11.36 11.75 16.46
CA GLY A 157 -11.75 10.37 16.21
C GLY A 157 -10.61 9.57 15.62
N VAL A 158 -10.66 8.28 15.79
CA VAL A 158 -9.87 7.37 14.96
C VAL A 158 -10.45 7.49 13.55
N ASP A 159 -9.58 7.72 12.55
CA ASP A 159 -10.03 7.68 11.15
C ASP A 159 -10.82 6.39 10.93
N ASP A 160 -11.94 6.49 10.22
CA ASP A 160 -12.69 5.31 9.82
C ASP A 160 -11.73 4.37 9.07
N PRO A 161 -11.78 3.07 9.33
CA PRO A 161 -10.86 2.13 8.72
C PRO A 161 -11.21 1.90 7.23
N GLU A 162 -10.88 2.89 6.41
CA GLU A 162 -10.90 2.77 4.95
C GLU A 162 -9.52 2.29 4.43
N PRO A 163 -9.48 1.54 3.33
CA PRO A 163 -8.22 1.12 2.73
C PRO A 163 -7.31 2.31 2.45
N SER A 164 -6.12 2.31 3.03
CA SER A 164 -5.12 3.39 2.87
C SER A 164 -4.35 3.35 1.55
N GLY A 165 -4.57 2.29 0.76
CA GLY A 165 -3.79 1.99 -0.44
C GLY A 165 -2.51 1.20 -0.17
N TYR A 166 -2.07 1.02 1.08
CA TYR A 166 -1.03 0.05 1.41
C TYR A 166 -1.53 -1.36 1.15
N ILE A 167 -0.65 -2.20 0.62
CA ILE A 167 -0.95 -3.61 0.33
C ILE A 167 -0.01 -4.49 1.15
N VAL A 168 -0.55 -5.43 1.90
CA VAL A 168 0.21 -6.49 2.56
C VAL A 168 -0.02 -7.83 1.86
N THR A 169 1.06 -8.54 1.58
CA THR A 169 1.03 -9.95 1.16
C THR A 169 1.66 -10.81 2.23
N MET A 170 1.26 -12.07 2.31
CA MET A 170 1.77 -13.02 3.28
C MET A 170 2.19 -14.31 2.60
N LYS A 171 3.40 -14.77 2.94
CA LYS A 171 3.90 -16.11 2.62
C LYS A 171 4.10 -16.88 3.91
N VAL A 172 3.87 -18.18 3.87
CA VAL A 172 4.06 -19.06 5.03
C VAL A 172 5.09 -20.13 4.71
N ASP A 173 6.12 -20.21 5.53
CA ASP A 173 7.19 -21.22 5.42
C ASP A 173 7.37 -21.93 6.76
N PRO A 174 7.92 -23.16 6.75
CA PRO A 174 8.39 -23.79 7.98
C PRO A 174 9.55 -22.98 8.58
N VAL A 175 9.64 -22.93 9.90
CA VAL A 175 10.84 -22.44 10.58
C VAL A 175 11.90 -23.52 10.52
N THR A 176 13.07 -23.19 10.02
CA THR A 176 14.19 -24.13 9.88
C THR A 176 15.44 -23.62 10.59
N VAL A 177 16.24 -24.54 11.13
CA VAL A 177 17.57 -24.25 11.68
C VAL A 177 18.58 -25.14 10.98
N THR A 178 19.64 -24.53 10.47
CA THR A 178 20.76 -25.25 9.83
C THR A 178 21.93 -25.35 10.79
N ASP A 179 22.35 -26.58 11.07
CA ASP A 179 23.62 -26.84 11.73
C ASP A 179 24.75 -26.70 10.70
N TYR A 180 25.48 -25.63 10.75
CA TYR A 180 26.57 -25.35 9.81
C TYR A 180 27.78 -26.29 9.95
N SER A 181 27.87 -27.06 11.03
CA SER A 181 28.92 -28.05 11.20
C SER A 181 28.63 -29.36 10.42
N THR A 182 27.37 -29.67 10.28
CA THR A 182 26.89 -30.89 9.59
C THR A 182 26.13 -30.58 8.29
N TRP A 183 25.80 -29.32 8.04
CA TRP A 183 24.92 -28.86 6.95
C TRP A 183 23.53 -29.51 6.96
N GLN A 184 23.11 -29.99 8.11
CA GLN A 184 21.76 -30.52 8.27
C GLN A 184 20.78 -29.42 8.65
N THR A 185 19.66 -29.37 7.93
CA THR A 185 18.55 -28.44 8.21
C THR A 185 17.43 -29.22 8.89
N VAL A 186 16.97 -28.71 10.02
CA VAL A 186 15.88 -29.28 10.82
C VAL A 186 14.71 -28.32 10.83
N VAL A 187 13.51 -28.83 10.61
CA VAL A 187 12.27 -28.05 10.77
C VAL A 187 11.90 -27.99 12.24
N ILE A 188 11.59 -26.81 12.75
CA ILE A 188 11.08 -26.60 14.11
C ILE A 188 9.56 -26.83 14.09
N PRO A 189 9.05 -27.86 14.78
CA PRO A 189 7.63 -28.19 14.74
C PRO A 189 6.79 -27.17 15.54
N GLY A 190 5.53 -27.02 15.17
CA GLY A 190 4.53 -26.23 15.89
C GLY A 190 4.60 -24.72 15.64
N VAL A 191 5.54 -24.27 14.80
CA VAL A 191 5.69 -22.87 14.40
C VAL A 191 5.90 -22.73 12.90
N SER A 192 5.42 -21.63 12.35
CA SER A 192 5.65 -21.21 10.97
C SER A 192 6.22 -19.78 10.92
N LYS A 193 6.99 -19.53 9.88
CA LYS A 193 7.47 -18.21 9.51
C LYS A 193 6.49 -17.55 8.54
N TYR A 194 5.98 -16.41 8.91
CA TYR A 194 5.06 -15.57 8.15
C TYR A 194 5.82 -14.38 7.61
N THR A 195 6.16 -14.42 6.33
CA THR A 195 6.82 -13.33 5.64
C THR A 195 5.77 -12.33 5.17
N LEU A 196 5.77 -11.14 5.74
CA LEU A 196 4.87 -10.04 5.43
C LEU A 196 5.62 -8.99 4.60
N SER A 197 5.22 -8.84 3.34
CA SER A 197 5.74 -7.78 2.46
C SER A 197 4.68 -6.71 2.33
N ILE A 198 5.02 -5.46 2.63
CA ILE A 198 4.10 -4.34 2.61
C ILE A 198 4.60 -3.32 1.60
N SER A 199 3.75 -2.99 0.63
CA SER A 199 4.00 -1.94 -0.35
C SER A 199 3.12 -0.72 -0.10
N ASP A 200 3.64 0.46 -0.46
CA ASP A 200 2.93 1.72 -0.40
C ASP A 200 1.89 1.85 -1.54
N PRO A 201 1.03 2.88 -1.56
CA PRO A 201 0.05 3.09 -2.63
C PRO A 201 0.65 3.25 -4.04
N ALA A 202 1.93 3.61 -4.14
CA ALA A 202 2.65 3.69 -5.42
C ALA A 202 3.24 2.34 -5.87
N GLY A 203 3.14 1.30 -5.01
CA GLY A 203 3.68 -0.03 -5.25
C GLY A 203 5.18 -0.15 -4.94
N SER A 204 5.75 0.79 -4.15
CA SER A 204 7.11 0.69 -3.64
C SER A 204 7.15 -0.03 -2.30
N ASP A 205 8.33 -0.50 -1.88
CA ASP A 205 8.53 -1.02 -0.52
C ASP A 205 8.09 -0.01 0.53
N ALA A 206 7.45 -0.50 1.58
CA ALA A 206 7.15 0.29 2.77
C ALA A 206 7.70 -0.38 4.04
N ALA A 207 7.51 -1.70 4.17
CA ALA A 207 8.04 -2.49 5.27
C ALA A 207 8.10 -3.99 4.91
N PHE A 208 8.93 -4.71 5.65
CA PHE A 208 9.08 -6.17 5.52
C PHE A 208 9.30 -6.79 6.91
N PHE A 209 8.56 -7.85 7.21
CA PHE A 209 8.65 -8.55 8.49
C PHE A 209 8.61 -10.07 8.28
N GLU A 210 9.53 -10.79 8.92
CA GLU A 210 9.50 -12.24 9.02
C GLU A 210 9.06 -12.62 10.44
N ALA A 211 7.74 -12.76 10.62
CA ALA A 211 7.14 -13.09 11.92
C ALA A 211 7.10 -14.61 12.12
N VAL A 212 7.46 -15.07 13.31
CA VAL A 212 7.30 -16.46 13.74
C VAL A 212 6.14 -16.56 14.72
N ASN A 213 5.21 -17.47 14.42
CA ASN A 213 4.06 -17.75 15.27
C ASN A 213 3.62 -19.22 15.10
N LYS A 214 2.53 -19.62 15.76
CA LYS A 214 1.94 -20.95 15.62
C LYS A 214 1.64 -21.26 14.16
N GLU A 215 1.60 -22.52 13.82
CA GLU A 215 1.25 -22.98 12.46
C GLU A 215 -0.20 -22.65 12.09
N ASN A 216 -0.45 -22.56 10.78
CA ASN A 216 -1.78 -22.45 10.18
C ASN A 216 -2.61 -21.22 10.60
N LEU A 217 -1.96 -20.09 10.90
CA LEU A 217 -2.66 -18.84 11.18
C LEU A 217 -2.94 -18.04 9.90
N THR A 218 -4.11 -17.44 9.83
CA THR A 218 -4.45 -16.38 8.87
C THR A 218 -3.76 -15.06 9.28
N LEU A 219 -3.70 -14.08 8.37
CA LEU A 219 -3.14 -12.77 8.69
C LEU A 219 -3.88 -12.08 9.86
N ALA A 220 -5.20 -12.26 9.96
CA ALA A 220 -5.99 -11.70 11.06
C ALA A 220 -5.64 -12.35 12.41
N GLU A 221 -5.33 -13.64 12.43
CA GLU A 221 -4.93 -14.38 13.63
C GLU A 221 -3.48 -14.10 14.07
N LEU A 222 -2.68 -13.45 13.20
CA LEU A 222 -1.38 -12.93 13.59
C LEU A 222 -1.47 -11.64 14.43
N ALA A 223 -2.66 -11.10 14.67
CA ALA A 223 -2.83 -9.90 15.49
C ALA A 223 -2.22 -10.08 16.89
N GLY A 224 -1.34 -9.17 17.27
CA GLY A 224 -0.60 -9.24 18.54
C GLY A 224 0.67 -8.40 18.51
N THR A 225 1.46 -8.47 19.57
CA THR A 225 2.74 -7.78 19.68
C THR A 225 3.89 -8.75 19.53
N TYR A 226 4.80 -8.44 18.64
CA TYR A 226 5.97 -9.24 18.29
C TYR A 226 7.24 -8.54 18.74
N GLU A 227 8.10 -9.26 19.44
CA GLU A 227 9.45 -8.81 19.78
C GLU A 227 10.43 -9.13 18.64
N ILE A 228 11.30 -8.18 18.33
CA ILE A 228 12.33 -8.36 17.30
C ILE A 228 13.56 -9.00 17.93
N VAL A 229 13.93 -10.18 17.43
CA VAL A 229 15.05 -11.01 17.93
C VAL A 229 15.80 -11.65 16.76
N GLY A 230 17.05 -12.06 16.97
CA GLY A 230 17.78 -12.83 15.95
C GLY A 230 17.33 -14.31 15.91
N THR A 231 17.13 -14.82 14.71
CA THR A 231 16.80 -16.25 14.44
C THR A 231 15.67 -16.82 15.34
N PRO A 232 14.45 -16.27 15.24
CA PRO A 232 13.33 -16.68 16.09
C PRO A 232 12.90 -18.12 15.83
N GLN A 233 12.62 -18.87 16.90
CA GLN A 233 12.15 -20.27 16.84
C GLN A 233 10.86 -20.49 17.67
N GLU A 234 10.29 -19.43 18.22
CA GLU A 234 9.10 -19.48 19.08
C GLU A 234 8.08 -18.41 18.67
N PRO A 235 6.79 -18.55 19.00
CA PRO A 235 5.75 -17.59 18.66
C PRO A 235 6.01 -16.17 19.17
N TRP A 236 5.38 -15.20 18.50
CA TRP A 236 5.40 -13.76 18.84
C TRP A 236 6.77 -13.09 18.69
N LYS A 237 7.57 -13.59 17.75
CA LYS A 237 8.88 -13.02 17.42
C LYS A 237 8.93 -12.61 15.95
N ILE A 238 9.77 -11.61 15.66
CA ILE A 238 10.13 -11.19 14.30
C ILE A 238 11.65 -11.34 14.16
N ASP A 239 12.09 -11.88 13.02
CA ASP A 239 13.52 -11.96 12.70
C ASP A 239 14.08 -10.55 12.49
N ASN A 240 15.19 -10.25 13.17
CA ASN A 240 15.78 -8.92 13.14
C ASN A 240 16.40 -8.58 11.79
N GLY A 241 16.52 -7.30 11.51
CA GLY A 241 17.32 -6.80 10.39
C GLY A 241 18.81 -7.02 10.64
N TRP A 242 19.54 -7.41 9.60
CA TRP A 242 20.96 -7.68 9.64
C TRP A 242 21.67 -7.16 8.38
N LEU A 243 22.95 -6.85 8.53
CA LEU A 243 23.83 -6.39 7.44
C LEU A 243 25.13 -7.16 7.46
N VAL A 244 25.66 -7.45 6.27
CA VAL A 244 27.05 -7.90 6.05
C VAL A 244 27.70 -6.92 5.07
N PRO A 245 28.21 -5.78 5.56
CA PRO A 245 28.64 -4.66 4.71
C PRO A 245 29.71 -5.03 3.69
N ASP A 246 30.65 -5.89 4.06
CA ASP A 246 31.75 -6.32 3.19
C ASP A 246 31.28 -7.05 1.93
N TYR A 247 30.07 -7.58 1.96
CA TYR A 247 29.46 -8.31 0.84
C TYR A 247 28.23 -7.59 0.27
N GLY A 248 27.88 -6.40 0.76
CA GLY A 248 26.66 -5.68 0.36
C GLY A 248 25.36 -6.46 0.61
N MET A 249 25.37 -7.39 1.59
CA MET A 249 24.23 -8.24 1.91
C MET A 249 23.47 -7.67 3.09
N ALA A 250 22.14 -7.71 2.99
CA ALA A 250 21.24 -7.29 4.05
C ALA A 250 19.96 -8.15 4.02
N GLY A 251 19.28 -8.25 5.16
CA GLY A 251 18.02 -9.01 5.23
C GLY A 251 17.30 -8.82 6.56
N GLY A 252 16.22 -9.59 6.76
CA GLY A 252 15.35 -9.53 7.92
C GLY A 252 14.44 -8.30 7.93
N ALA A 253 13.91 -7.94 9.10
CA ALA A 253 12.92 -6.87 9.25
C ALA A 253 13.47 -5.48 8.87
N TYR A 254 12.70 -4.73 8.07
CA TYR A 254 13.00 -3.32 7.77
C TYR A 254 11.75 -2.48 7.58
N VAL A 255 11.95 -1.18 7.66
CA VAL A 255 10.96 -0.16 7.26
C VAL A 255 11.63 0.88 6.36
N ILE A 256 10.84 1.53 5.52
CA ILE A 256 11.31 2.66 4.71
C ILE A 256 11.01 3.95 5.47
N SER A 257 12.02 4.77 5.66
CA SER A 257 11.86 6.09 6.29
C SER A 257 11.10 7.06 5.38
N PRO A 258 10.55 8.18 5.89
CA PRO A 258 9.93 9.22 5.06
C PRO A 258 10.89 9.83 4.00
N ALA A 259 12.20 9.70 4.21
CA ALA A 259 13.21 10.12 3.25
C ALA A 259 13.52 9.05 2.18
N GLY A 260 12.86 7.89 2.25
CA GLY A 260 13.06 6.77 1.32
C GLY A 260 14.21 5.84 1.68
N GLU A 261 14.87 6.03 2.85
CA GLU A 261 15.98 5.18 3.29
C GLU A 261 15.47 3.87 3.91
N LYS A 262 16.07 2.75 3.55
CA LYS A 262 15.78 1.43 4.14
C LYS A 262 16.48 1.29 5.49
N GLN A 263 15.68 1.16 6.55
CA GLN A 263 16.12 1.04 7.94
C GLN A 263 15.88 -0.38 8.43
N TYR A 264 16.96 -1.17 8.60
CA TYR A 264 16.90 -2.57 9.07
C TYR A 264 16.74 -2.59 10.58
N ILE A 265 15.63 -3.14 11.06
CA ILE A 265 15.22 -3.07 12.46
C ILE A 265 15.91 -4.16 13.28
N THR A 266 16.72 -3.75 14.25
CA THR A 266 17.51 -4.67 15.06
C THR A 266 16.90 -5.00 16.42
N LYS A 267 16.04 -4.12 16.97
CA LYS A 267 15.37 -4.29 18.27
C LYS A 267 14.08 -3.49 18.34
N GLY A 268 13.18 -3.93 19.19
CA GLY A 268 11.92 -3.27 19.51
C GLY A 268 10.74 -4.22 19.41
N ASN A 269 9.55 -3.65 19.37
CA ASN A 269 8.32 -4.41 19.24
C ASN A 269 7.47 -3.85 18.10
N ILE A 270 6.89 -4.74 17.31
CA ILE A 270 5.91 -4.41 16.28
C ILE A 270 4.56 -4.97 16.71
N LYS A 271 3.52 -4.15 16.66
CA LYS A 271 2.14 -4.55 16.90
C LYS A 271 1.43 -4.73 15.56
N PHE A 272 0.86 -5.91 15.35
CA PHE A 272 -0.06 -6.20 14.26
C PHE A 272 -1.48 -6.15 14.78
N GLU A 273 -2.38 -5.53 14.04
CA GLU A 273 -3.80 -5.46 14.38
C GLU A 273 -4.63 -5.71 13.13
N ALA A 274 -5.72 -6.47 13.29
CA ALA A 274 -6.75 -6.62 12.28
C ALA A 274 -7.96 -5.78 12.71
N VAL A 275 -8.46 -4.93 11.82
CA VAL A 275 -9.62 -4.08 12.06
C VAL A 275 -10.66 -4.30 10.96
N ASP A 276 -11.92 -4.10 11.30
CA ASP A 276 -13.00 -4.17 10.31
C ASP A 276 -13.08 -2.85 9.55
N GLY A 277 -13.01 -2.91 8.23
CA GLY A 277 -13.24 -1.78 7.34
C GLY A 277 -14.71 -1.40 7.23
N ILE A 278 -14.98 -0.27 6.63
CA ILE A 278 -16.33 0.30 6.50
C ILE A 278 -17.26 -0.63 5.68
N THR A 279 -16.72 -1.32 4.67
CA THR A 279 -17.48 -2.24 3.81
C THR A 279 -17.44 -3.68 4.30
N GLY A 280 -16.87 -3.92 5.51
CA GLY A 280 -16.80 -5.23 6.15
C GLY A 280 -15.56 -6.05 5.78
N GLU A 281 -14.63 -5.48 5.00
CA GLU A 281 -13.33 -6.08 4.71
C GLU A 281 -12.44 -6.06 5.95
N LYS A 282 -11.44 -6.94 6.01
CA LYS A 282 -10.38 -6.88 7.02
C LYS A 282 -9.25 -5.99 6.54
N LEU A 283 -8.89 -5.01 7.35
CA LEU A 283 -7.74 -4.13 7.16
C LEU A 283 -6.72 -4.36 8.27
N TYR A 284 -5.47 -4.01 8.02
CA TYR A 284 -4.36 -4.36 8.90
C TYR A 284 -3.51 -3.16 9.26
N ASN A 285 -3.15 -3.07 10.54
CA ASN A 285 -2.24 -2.05 11.06
C ASN A 285 -0.94 -2.71 11.50
N PHE A 286 0.18 -2.04 11.19
CA PHE A 286 1.52 -2.43 11.62
C PHE A 286 2.14 -1.20 12.28
N THR A 287 2.30 -1.25 13.61
CA THR A 287 2.76 -0.09 14.37
C THR A 287 3.88 -0.47 15.32
N GLY A 288 4.83 0.44 15.51
CA GLY A 288 5.93 0.30 16.47
C GLY A 288 6.64 1.62 16.66
N SER A 289 7.07 1.92 17.87
CA SER A 289 7.85 3.10 18.22
C SER A 289 9.18 2.69 18.85
N ASP A 290 10.15 3.60 18.83
CA ASP A 290 11.47 3.42 19.44
C ASP A 290 12.21 2.16 18.94
N LEU A 291 12.01 1.83 17.67
CA LEU A 291 12.65 0.70 17.02
C LEU A 291 14.11 1.05 16.72
N SER A 292 15.07 0.26 17.23
CA SER A 292 16.47 0.42 16.86
C SER A 292 16.72 -0.06 15.45
N TYR A 293 17.47 0.71 14.66
CA TYR A 293 17.78 0.35 13.27
C TYR A 293 19.24 0.57 12.91
N ILE A 294 19.66 -0.07 11.81
CA ILE A 294 20.92 0.14 11.10
C ILE A 294 20.63 0.34 9.61
N THR A 295 21.52 1.01 8.88
CA THR A 295 21.43 1.20 7.42
C THR A 295 22.70 0.71 6.72
N VAL A 296 22.60 0.38 5.44
CA VAL A 296 23.73 -0.06 4.61
C VAL A 296 24.84 1.01 4.57
N ALA A 297 24.46 2.29 4.61
CA ALA A 297 25.41 3.41 4.67
C ALA A 297 26.12 3.56 6.03
N GLY A 298 25.85 2.68 7.01
CA GLY A 298 26.47 2.72 8.35
C GLY A 298 25.74 3.62 9.34
N GLY A 299 24.57 4.15 9.00
CA GLY A 299 23.70 4.89 9.91
C GLY A 299 23.07 3.98 10.96
N SER A 300 22.75 4.53 12.11
CA SER A 300 21.99 3.86 13.17
C SER A 300 21.20 4.86 14.00
N GLY A 301 20.11 4.42 14.63
CA GLY A 301 19.27 5.28 15.46
C GLY A 301 18.00 4.59 15.90
N THR A 302 16.97 5.39 16.16
CA THR A 302 15.63 4.91 16.44
C THR A 302 14.65 5.41 15.39
N THR A 303 13.67 4.57 15.04
CA THR A 303 12.62 4.86 14.07
C THR A 303 11.28 4.37 14.56
N SER A 304 10.24 4.61 13.78
CA SER A 304 8.90 4.08 14.03
C SER A 304 8.27 3.58 12.74
N VAL A 305 7.33 2.67 12.85
CA VAL A 305 6.44 2.25 11.77
C VAL A 305 5.00 2.59 12.15
N GLY A 306 4.24 3.10 11.18
CA GLY A 306 2.85 3.52 11.38
C GLY A 306 1.99 3.25 10.16
N ILE A 307 2.05 2.04 9.62
CA ILE A 307 1.21 1.62 8.49
C ILE A 307 -0.18 1.26 9.03
N ARG A 308 -1.21 1.93 8.53
CA ARG A 308 -2.60 1.72 8.95
C ARG A 308 -3.47 1.36 7.78
N PHE A 309 -4.49 0.55 8.05
CA PHE A 309 -5.55 0.19 7.11
C PHE A 309 -5.04 -0.40 5.80
N ALA A 310 -3.96 -1.17 5.86
CA ALA A 310 -3.44 -1.90 4.72
C ALA A 310 -4.42 -3.00 4.30
N SER A 311 -4.67 -3.12 2.99
CA SER A 311 -5.45 -4.22 2.44
C SER A 311 -4.60 -5.48 2.34
N TYR A 312 -5.16 -6.63 2.70
CA TYR A 312 -4.53 -7.92 2.45
C TYR A 312 -4.82 -8.38 1.03
N LEU A 313 -3.76 -8.61 0.30
CA LEU A 313 -3.87 -9.21 -1.03
C LEU A 313 -3.69 -10.71 -0.89
N GLU A 314 -4.82 -11.40 -0.87
CA GLU A 314 -4.83 -12.84 -0.87
C GLU A 314 -4.38 -13.39 -2.23
N LYS A 315 -3.64 -14.48 -2.21
CA LYS A 315 -3.20 -15.17 -3.40
C LYS A 315 -4.39 -15.57 -4.29
N SER A 316 -4.29 -15.23 -5.58
CA SER A 316 -5.30 -15.59 -6.57
C SER A 316 -4.79 -16.64 -7.56
N GLY A 317 -5.72 -17.42 -8.08
CA GLY A 317 -5.37 -18.47 -9.03
C GLY A 317 -4.74 -19.71 -8.38
N THR A 318 -4.24 -20.59 -9.22
CA THR A 318 -3.62 -21.86 -8.79
C THR A 318 -2.11 -21.79 -8.98
N GLU A 319 -1.36 -21.98 -7.91
CA GLU A 319 0.09 -22.22 -7.97
C GLU A 319 0.37 -23.72 -8.15
N MET A 320 1.23 -24.04 -9.09
CA MET A 320 1.79 -25.38 -9.27
C MET A 320 3.31 -25.27 -9.27
N LYS A 321 3.94 -25.93 -8.32
CA LYS A 321 5.39 -25.91 -8.08
C LYS A 321 6.04 -27.20 -8.53
N ASP A 322 7.31 -27.10 -8.93
CA ASP A 322 8.19 -28.24 -9.22
C ASP A 322 7.64 -29.22 -10.27
N LEU A 323 6.89 -28.66 -11.24
CA LEU A 323 6.48 -29.42 -12.41
C LEU A 323 7.71 -29.85 -13.22
N SER A 324 7.60 -30.96 -13.93
CA SER A 324 8.69 -31.55 -14.69
C SER A 324 8.47 -31.40 -16.18
N PHE A 325 9.50 -30.96 -16.88
CA PHE A 325 9.58 -30.93 -18.34
C PHE A 325 10.79 -31.76 -18.79
N ASN A 326 10.55 -32.83 -19.56
CA ASN A 326 11.62 -33.61 -20.11
C ASN A 326 12.16 -33.00 -21.39
N SER A 327 13.32 -32.37 -21.29
CA SER A 327 13.95 -31.69 -22.42
C SER A 327 14.80 -32.64 -23.23
N THR A 328 14.55 -32.70 -24.54
CA THR A 328 15.39 -33.40 -25.49
C THR A 328 16.64 -32.59 -25.82
N THR A 329 16.53 -31.28 -25.89
CA THR A 329 17.65 -30.37 -26.14
C THR A 329 18.71 -30.44 -25.03
N LEU A 330 18.28 -30.51 -23.76
CA LEU A 330 19.19 -30.58 -22.62
C LEU A 330 19.48 -32.02 -22.20
N GLY A 331 18.73 -33.02 -22.69
CA GLY A 331 18.87 -34.43 -22.31
C GLY A 331 18.57 -34.69 -20.84
N ARG A 332 17.71 -33.86 -20.22
CA ARG A 332 17.41 -33.95 -18.79
C ARG A 332 16.00 -33.42 -18.45
N GLU A 333 15.55 -33.77 -17.27
CA GLU A 333 14.37 -33.15 -16.68
C GLU A 333 14.69 -31.71 -16.23
N VAL A 334 13.81 -30.77 -16.57
CA VAL A 334 13.86 -29.37 -16.14
C VAL A 334 12.64 -29.07 -15.28
N LYS A 335 12.86 -28.54 -14.08
CA LYS A 335 11.77 -28.08 -13.22
C LYS A 335 11.23 -26.72 -13.69
N TYR A 336 9.95 -26.52 -13.48
CA TYR A 336 9.32 -25.21 -13.69
C TYR A 336 8.12 -25.07 -12.76
N SER A 337 7.67 -23.83 -12.56
CA SER A 337 6.49 -23.52 -11.77
C SER A 337 5.53 -22.63 -12.55
N VAL A 338 4.25 -22.70 -12.21
CA VAL A 338 3.18 -22.01 -12.93
C VAL A 338 2.22 -21.37 -11.95
N VAL A 339 1.74 -20.17 -12.30
CA VAL A 339 0.55 -19.54 -11.70
C VAL A 339 -0.52 -19.46 -12.78
N LEU A 340 -1.64 -20.10 -12.54
CA LEU A 340 -2.81 -20.02 -13.42
C LEU A 340 -3.78 -18.96 -12.89
N PRO A 341 -4.38 -18.12 -13.75
CA PRO A 341 -5.41 -17.20 -13.34
C PRO A 341 -6.68 -17.94 -12.88
N LYS A 342 -7.51 -17.30 -12.04
CA LYS A 342 -8.77 -17.90 -11.54
C LYS A 342 -9.70 -18.34 -12.67
N SER A 343 -9.66 -17.67 -13.81
CA SER A 343 -10.49 -17.95 -14.98
C SER A 343 -9.94 -19.07 -15.88
N PHE A 344 -8.85 -19.74 -15.51
CA PHE A 344 -8.29 -20.81 -16.31
C PHE A 344 -9.19 -22.04 -16.29
N ASP A 345 -9.72 -22.41 -17.46
CA ASP A 345 -10.66 -23.52 -17.67
C ASP A 345 -10.12 -24.62 -18.62
N GLY A 346 -8.85 -24.46 -19.09
CA GLY A 346 -8.24 -25.36 -20.07
C GLY A 346 -8.71 -25.15 -21.52
N VAL A 347 -9.61 -24.20 -21.78
CA VAL A 347 -10.15 -23.87 -23.11
C VAL A 347 -9.79 -22.46 -23.51
N LYS A 348 -10.05 -21.49 -22.65
CA LYS A 348 -9.73 -20.07 -22.85
C LYS A 348 -8.21 -19.91 -23.05
N THR A 349 -7.85 -18.99 -23.94
CA THR A 349 -6.43 -18.69 -24.21
C THR A 349 -5.97 -17.46 -23.43
N PHE A 350 -4.69 -17.47 -23.01
CA PHE A 350 -4.11 -16.45 -22.13
C PHE A 350 -2.77 -15.95 -22.69
N PRO A 351 -2.41 -14.69 -22.43
CA PRO A 351 -1.02 -14.25 -22.56
C PRO A 351 -0.14 -14.98 -21.53
N ILE A 352 1.14 -15.15 -21.84
CA ILE A 352 2.08 -15.83 -20.95
C ILE A 352 3.20 -14.87 -20.54
N LEU A 353 3.45 -14.79 -19.24
CA LEU A 353 4.57 -14.09 -18.64
C LEU A 353 5.62 -15.09 -18.15
N TYR A 354 6.82 -15.02 -18.71
CA TYR A 354 7.96 -15.79 -18.24
C TYR A 354 8.73 -15.01 -17.17
N MET A 355 8.99 -15.66 -16.02
CA MET A 355 9.67 -15.08 -14.88
C MET A 355 10.97 -15.84 -14.60
N LEU A 356 12.12 -15.22 -14.89
CA LEU A 356 13.44 -15.83 -14.79
C LEU A 356 14.06 -15.55 -13.41
N HIS A 357 14.56 -16.57 -12.73
CA HIS A 357 15.19 -16.44 -11.41
C HIS A 357 16.65 -15.95 -11.50
N GLY A 358 17.23 -15.53 -10.37
CA GLY A 358 18.62 -15.12 -10.23
C GLY A 358 19.62 -16.28 -10.12
N ALA A 359 20.91 -15.95 -10.07
CA ALA A 359 21.96 -16.94 -9.86
C ALA A 359 21.73 -17.71 -8.53
N SER A 360 22.04 -19.01 -8.55
CA SER A 360 21.83 -19.93 -7.45
C SER A 360 20.37 -20.09 -6.99
N GLY A 361 19.43 -19.51 -7.74
CA GLY A 361 18.01 -19.60 -7.50
C GLY A 361 17.34 -20.83 -8.15
N ASN A 362 16.01 -20.80 -8.17
CA ASN A 362 15.22 -21.90 -8.72
C ASN A 362 13.85 -21.43 -9.25
N ASN A 363 13.13 -22.35 -9.88
CA ASN A 363 11.81 -22.13 -10.46
C ASN A 363 10.72 -21.65 -9.49
N ASN A 364 10.93 -21.76 -8.19
CA ASN A 364 9.95 -21.34 -7.17
C ASN A 364 10.20 -19.92 -6.64
N ASP A 365 11.30 -19.29 -6.99
CA ASP A 365 11.75 -18.04 -6.37
C ASP A 365 10.73 -16.91 -6.51
N TRP A 366 10.17 -16.69 -7.69
CA TRP A 366 9.15 -15.68 -7.91
C TRP A 366 7.82 -15.98 -7.21
N LEU A 367 7.50 -17.26 -7.03
CA LEU A 367 6.32 -17.69 -6.30
C LEU A 367 6.52 -17.50 -4.79
N ASN A 368 7.73 -17.79 -4.32
CA ASN A 368 8.09 -17.72 -2.91
C ASN A 368 8.49 -16.31 -2.47
N GLY A 369 9.62 -15.80 -2.95
CA GLY A 369 10.15 -14.50 -2.60
C GLY A 369 9.37 -13.35 -3.22
N GLY A 370 8.93 -13.51 -4.46
CA GLY A 370 8.19 -12.49 -5.21
C GLY A 370 6.70 -12.38 -4.89
N ASN A 371 6.11 -13.36 -4.21
CA ASN A 371 4.66 -13.41 -3.95
C ASN A 371 3.79 -13.17 -5.20
N ILE A 372 4.26 -13.60 -6.37
CA ILE A 372 3.69 -13.18 -7.66
C ILE A 372 2.22 -13.54 -7.82
N ALA A 373 1.77 -14.68 -7.25
CA ALA A 373 0.38 -15.10 -7.28
C ALA A 373 -0.55 -14.18 -6.46
N CYS A 374 -0.04 -13.53 -5.42
CA CYS A 374 -0.80 -12.54 -4.66
C CYS A 374 -0.98 -11.26 -5.48
N HIS A 375 0.07 -10.82 -6.15
CA HIS A 375 0.03 -9.58 -6.92
C HIS A 375 -0.83 -9.69 -8.20
N THR A 376 -1.07 -10.87 -8.75
CA THR A 376 -2.01 -11.07 -9.87
C THR A 376 -3.44 -10.70 -9.51
N ALA A 377 -3.83 -10.78 -8.23
CA ALA A 377 -5.16 -10.41 -7.78
C ALA A 377 -5.41 -8.89 -7.85
N SER A 378 -4.36 -8.07 -7.70
CA SER A 378 -4.48 -6.61 -7.62
C SER A 378 -4.96 -5.94 -8.90
N VAL A 379 -4.85 -6.61 -10.03
CA VAL A 379 -5.15 -6.06 -11.36
C VAL A 379 -6.13 -6.94 -12.15
N GLU A 380 -6.78 -7.92 -11.50
CA GLU A 380 -7.67 -8.89 -12.17
C GLU A 380 -7.05 -9.45 -13.46
N THR A 381 -5.75 -9.79 -13.37
CA THR A 381 -5.02 -10.22 -14.55
C THR A 381 -5.48 -11.56 -15.05
N GLU A 382 -5.58 -11.66 -16.35
CA GLU A 382 -5.85 -12.91 -17.04
C GLU A 382 -4.60 -13.35 -17.80
N MET A 383 -3.51 -13.65 -17.10
CA MET A 383 -2.28 -14.18 -17.67
C MET A 383 -1.84 -15.46 -16.96
N VAL A 384 -1.16 -16.32 -17.66
CA VAL A 384 -0.43 -17.46 -17.10
C VAL A 384 1.01 -17.01 -16.85
N ILE A 385 1.53 -17.29 -15.65
CA ILE A 385 2.92 -16.97 -15.30
C ILE A 385 3.70 -18.28 -15.22
N ILE A 386 4.86 -18.34 -15.87
CA ILE A 386 5.72 -19.52 -15.95
C ILE A 386 7.13 -19.18 -15.51
N SER A 387 7.65 -19.90 -14.53
CA SER A 387 9.00 -19.76 -14.01
C SER A 387 9.81 -21.03 -14.30
N PRO A 388 10.69 -21.04 -15.30
CA PRO A 388 11.55 -22.18 -15.58
C PRO A 388 12.81 -22.19 -14.71
N GLN A 389 13.36 -23.37 -14.44
CA GLN A 389 14.68 -23.56 -13.83
C GLN A 389 15.78 -23.16 -14.83
N GLY A 390 16.72 -22.33 -14.39
CA GLY A 390 17.89 -21.86 -15.15
C GLY A 390 19.24 -22.26 -14.54
N SER A 391 19.22 -22.99 -13.40
CA SER A 391 20.41 -23.48 -12.71
C SER A 391 20.34 -25.00 -12.57
N PHE A 392 21.44 -25.70 -12.82
CA PHE A 392 21.50 -27.16 -12.87
C PHE A 392 22.73 -27.67 -12.12
N ASP A 393 22.54 -28.55 -11.15
CA ASP A 393 23.63 -29.19 -10.39
C ASP A 393 24.62 -28.16 -9.79
N GLY A 394 24.08 -27.01 -9.30
CA GLY A 394 24.87 -25.91 -8.75
C GLY A 394 25.57 -25.03 -9.81
N PHE A 395 25.25 -25.20 -11.09
CA PHE A 395 25.77 -24.39 -12.18
C PHE A 395 24.66 -23.50 -12.79
N ASP A 396 24.92 -22.22 -12.86
CA ASP A 396 24.02 -21.22 -13.45
C ASP A 396 24.25 -21.12 -14.96
N ALA A 397 23.24 -21.41 -15.78
CA ALA A 397 23.35 -21.43 -17.24
C ALA A 397 23.30 -20.04 -17.89
N PHE A 398 23.04 -19.00 -17.12
CA PHE A 398 22.88 -17.61 -17.59
C PHE A 398 21.93 -17.44 -18.78
N TYR A 399 21.03 -18.39 -18.96
CA TYR A 399 20.02 -18.39 -20.03
C TYR A 399 20.58 -18.34 -21.46
N ILE A 400 21.85 -18.71 -21.67
CA ILE A 400 22.49 -18.80 -22.99
C ILE A 400 22.94 -20.22 -23.32
N ASP A 401 23.26 -20.45 -24.59
CA ASP A 401 23.82 -21.72 -25.02
C ASP A 401 25.30 -21.85 -24.64
N ASN A 402 25.64 -23.02 -24.15
CA ASN A 402 27.01 -23.44 -23.89
C ASN A 402 27.82 -22.49 -23.01
N TYR A 403 27.18 -21.84 -22.02
CA TYR A 403 27.87 -20.95 -21.07
C TYR A 403 29.07 -21.69 -20.45
N GLN A 404 30.23 -21.03 -20.48
CA GLN A 404 31.52 -21.57 -20.02
C GLN A 404 31.88 -22.95 -20.59
N GLY A 405 31.40 -23.31 -21.77
CA GLY A 405 31.70 -24.59 -22.42
C GLY A 405 31.06 -25.81 -21.77
N LYS A 406 30.01 -25.65 -20.95
CA LYS A 406 29.36 -26.74 -20.22
C LYS A 406 28.39 -27.59 -21.06
N GLY A 407 28.19 -27.25 -22.33
CA GLY A 407 27.32 -28.00 -23.22
C GLY A 407 25.82 -27.87 -22.92
N ILE A 408 25.42 -26.96 -22.05
CA ILE A 408 24.02 -26.67 -21.72
C ILE A 408 23.49 -25.66 -22.76
N ASN A 409 22.68 -26.13 -23.71
CA ASN A 409 22.10 -25.29 -24.77
C ASN A 409 20.77 -24.69 -24.30
N TYR A 410 20.84 -23.77 -23.31
CA TYR A 410 19.66 -23.26 -22.64
C TYR A 410 18.78 -22.40 -23.52
N GLU A 411 19.37 -21.56 -24.35
CA GLU A 411 18.61 -20.72 -25.28
C GLU A 411 17.80 -21.53 -26.27
N GLN A 412 18.43 -22.55 -26.88
CA GLN A 412 17.74 -23.47 -27.79
C GLN A 412 16.60 -24.20 -27.07
N PHE A 413 16.85 -24.71 -25.88
CA PHE A 413 15.82 -25.31 -25.04
C PHE A 413 14.67 -24.34 -24.79
N PHE A 414 14.96 -23.15 -24.27
CA PHE A 414 13.92 -22.21 -23.85
C PHE A 414 13.07 -21.73 -25.03
N ILE A 415 13.70 -21.25 -26.10
CA ILE A 415 13.01 -20.63 -27.24
C ILE A 415 12.33 -21.66 -28.17
N ASN A 416 12.99 -22.78 -28.42
CA ASN A 416 12.56 -23.70 -29.49
C ASN A 416 11.85 -24.96 -28.96
N GLU A 417 11.98 -25.30 -27.69
CA GLU A 417 11.38 -26.49 -27.12
C GLU A 417 10.40 -26.17 -25.98
N PHE A 418 10.86 -25.47 -24.94
CA PHE A 418 10.07 -25.22 -23.72
C PHE A 418 8.91 -24.26 -23.97
N MET A 419 9.17 -23.06 -24.52
CA MET A 419 8.13 -22.07 -24.77
C MET A 419 6.98 -22.63 -25.62
N PRO A 420 7.21 -23.23 -26.81
CA PRO A 420 6.10 -23.77 -27.60
C PRO A 420 5.30 -24.86 -26.86
N ALA A 421 5.97 -25.71 -26.11
CA ALA A 421 5.33 -26.81 -25.40
C ALA A 421 4.44 -26.31 -24.26
N VAL A 422 4.95 -25.41 -23.40
CA VAL A 422 4.16 -24.87 -22.27
C VAL A 422 3.04 -23.96 -22.75
N GLU A 423 3.24 -23.22 -23.84
CA GLU A 423 2.18 -22.42 -24.47
C GLU A 423 1.03 -23.28 -24.98
N ALA A 424 1.34 -24.41 -25.61
CA ALA A 424 0.30 -25.36 -26.02
C ALA A 424 -0.44 -25.94 -24.80
N MET A 425 0.29 -26.30 -23.75
CA MET A 425 -0.24 -26.87 -22.52
C MET A 425 -1.14 -25.90 -21.76
N TYR A 426 -0.71 -24.65 -21.59
CA TYR A 426 -1.41 -23.63 -20.80
C TYR A 426 -2.20 -22.63 -21.66
N LYS A 427 -2.52 -23.01 -22.90
CA LYS A 427 -3.39 -22.23 -23.80
C LYS A 427 -2.86 -20.80 -24.06
N GLY A 428 -1.59 -20.70 -24.42
CA GLY A 428 -0.99 -19.42 -24.84
C GLY A 428 -1.69 -18.81 -26.04
N ASN A 429 -1.96 -17.50 -26.03
CA ASN A 429 -2.60 -16.77 -27.11
C ASN A 429 -1.61 -16.08 -28.07
N GLY A 430 -0.31 -16.33 -27.89
CA GLY A 430 0.76 -15.74 -28.68
C GLY A 430 1.31 -14.42 -28.14
N LYS A 431 0.63 -13.75 -27.21
CA LYS A 431 1.20 -12.62 -26.47
C LYS A 431 2.11 -13.12 -25.36
N ARG A 432 3.33 -12.61 -25.31
CA ARG A 432 4.37 -13.03 -24.37
C ARG A 432 5.00 -11.86 -23.66
N GLY A 433 5.27 -12.00 -22.39
CA GLY A 433 6.10 -11.10 -21.59
C GLY A 433 7.31 -11.84 -21.04
N ILE A 434 8.38 -11.13 -20.76
CA ILE A 434 9.56 -11.68 -20.12
C ILE A 434 10.08 -10.76 -19.04
N SER A 435 10.33 -11.31 -17.86
CA SER A 435 10.85 -10.60 -16.69
C SER A 435 11.81 -11.49 -15.93
N GLY A 436 12.64 -10.88 -15.10
CA GLY A 436 13.55 -11.62 -14.25
C GLY A 436 14.38 -10.71 -13.37
N LEU A 437 15.09 -11.31 -12.43
CA LEU A 437 15.99 -10.61 -11.51
C LEU A 437 17.44 -11.07 -11.67
N SER A 438 18.41 -10.15 -11.49
CA SER A 438 19.84 -10.47 -11.50
C SER A 438 20.26 -11.21 -12.78
N MET A 439 20.70 -12.49 -12.68
CA MET A 439 20.91 -13.39 -13.82
C MET A 439 19.65 -13.50 -14.71
N GLY A 440 18.46 -13.60 -14.11
CA GLY A 440 17.19 -13.62 -14.86
C GLY A 440 16.85 -12.28 -15.48
N GLY A 441 17.28 -11.18 -14.88
CA GLY A 441 17.23 -9.84 -15.47
C GLY A 441 18.09 -9.75 -16.73
N TYR A 442 19.30 -10.30 -16.69
CA TYR A 442 20.14 -10.48 -17.88
C TYR A 442 19.41 -11.29 -18.94
N GLY A 443 18.91 -12.48 -18.60
CA GLY A 443 18.18 -13.35 -19.53
C GLY A 443 16.96 -12.67 -20.16
N SER A 444 16.25 -11.85 -19.38
CA SER A 444 15.08 -11.09 -19.88
C SER A 444 15.48 -10.04 -20.91
N LEU A 445 16.54 -9.27 -20.65
CA LEU A 445 17.09 -8.32 -21.61
C LEU A 445 17.65 -9.02 -22.83
N TYR A 446 18.44 -10.08 -22.64
CA TYR A 446 19.04 -10.84 -23.71
C TYR A 446 17.99 -11.38 -24.68
N TYR A 447 16.98 -12.09 -24.19
CA TYR A 447 15.92 -12.64 -25.04
C TYR A 447 15.04 -11.55 -25.65
N GLY A 448 14.65 -10.57 -24.85
CA GLY A 448 13.78 -9.50 -25.31
C GLY A 448 14.42 -8.60 -26.39
N LEU A 449 15.73 -8.39 -26.34
CA LEU A 449 16.48 -7.66 -27.37
C LEU A 449 16.76 -8.54 -28.60
N LYS A 450 17.16 -9.80 -28.40
CA LYS A 450 17.49 -10.72 -29.47
C LYS A 450 16.27 -11.19 -30.26
N TYR A 451 15.14 -11.39 -29.60
CA TYR A 451 13.88 -11.88 -30.14
C TYR A 451 12.76 -10.85 -29.94
N ALA A 452 13.01 -9.61 -30.33
CA ALA A 452 12.12 -8.48 -30.11
C ALA A 452 10.69 -8.68 -30.67
N ASP A 453 10.55 -9.51 -31.70
CA ASP A 453 9.28 -9.89 -32.32
C ASP A 453 8.47 -10.90 -31.49
N LYS A 454 9.08 -11.56 -30.51
CA LYS A 454 8.42 -12.59 -29.69
C LYS A 454 7.80 -12.08 -28.41
N PHE A 455 8.27 -10.95 -27.89
CA PHE A 455 7.86 -10.45 -26.58
C PHE A 455 7.18 -9.07 -26.68
N SER A 456 6.06 -8.90 -25.98
CA SER A 456 5.31 -7.63 -25.92
C SER A 456 5.93 -6.61 -24.96
N GLY A 457 6.93 -7.00 -24.18
CA GLY A 457 7.66 -6.14 -23.26
C GLY A 457 8.69 -6.91 -22.44
N ILE A 458 9.60 -6.15 -21.82
CA ILE A 458 10.68 -6.63 -20.97
C ILE A 458 10.64 -5.85 -19.66
N TYR A 459 10.69 -6.56 -18.53
CA TYR A 459 10.86 -5.93 -17.23
C TYR A 459 12.01 -6.60 -16.47
N ALA A 460 13.14 -5.92 -16.34
CA ALA A 460 14.34 -6.47 -15.72
C ALA A 460 14.59 -5.82 -14.36
N CYS A 461 14.68 -6.64 -13.31
CA CYS A 461 14.97 -6.19 -11.94
C CYS A 461 16.43 -6.45 -11.63
N SER A 462 17.17 -5.43 -11.20
CA SER A 462 18.59 -5.55 -10.83
C SER A 462 19.40 -6.39 -11.84
N PRO A 463 19.31 -6.16 -13.18
CA PRO A 463 19.93 -7.06 -14.14
C PRO A 463 21.46 -7.01 -14.08
N ALA A 464 22.09 -8.17 -14.17
CA ALA A 464 23.48 -8.24 -14.58
C ALA A 464 23.55 -7.89 -16.09
N LEU A 465 24.55 -7.12 -16.53
CA LEU A 465 24.59 -6.59 -17.90
C LEU A 465 25.83 -7.03 -18.66
N THR A 466 26.93 -7.21 -17.93
CA THR A 466 28.21 -7.66 -18.48
C THR A 466 28.71 -8.86 -17.66
N ILE A 467 28.73 -10.02 -18.31
CA ILE A 467 29.13 -11.28 -17.72
C ILE A 467 30.14 -11.93 -18.63
N ASP A 468 31.25 -12.39 -18.06
CA ASP A 468 32.29 -13.07 -18.86
C ASP A 468 31.72 -14.33 -19.53
N GLY A 469 31.96 -14.45 -20.81
CA GLY A 469 31.42 -15.53 -21.63
C GLY A 469 29.97 -15.39 -22.08
N CYS A 470 29.30 -14.28 -21.74
CA CYS A 470 27.96 -13.96 -22.22
C CYS A 470 27.94 -12.80 -23.22
N PRO A 471 26.96 -12.74 -24.15
CA PRO A 471 26.71 -11.55 -24.95
C PRO A 471 26.53 -10.30 -24.08
N ASN A 472 27.22 -9.22 -24.40
CA ASN A 472 27.14 -7.98 -23.63
C ASN A 472 25.85 -7.21 -23.97
N ILE A 473 25.05 -6.89 -22.97
CA ILE A 473 23.79 -6.13 -23.16
C ILE A 473 24.06 -4.75 -23.76
N PHE A 474 25.18 -4.09 -23.44
CA PHE A 474 25.53 -2.79 -24.01
C PHE A 474 25.77 -2.83 -25.55
N ASP A 475 26.12 -3.99 -26.09
CA ASP A 475 26.25 -4.13 -27.54
C ASP A 475 24.88 -4.34 -28.24
N MET A 476 23.90 -4.85 -27.50
CA MET A 476 22.59 -5.21 -28.03
C MET A 476 21.60 -4.04 -28.09
N ILE A 477 21.79 -3.01 -27.31
CA ILE A 477 20.87 -1.85 -27.25
C ILE A 477 20.89 -0.97 -28.50
N TRP A 478 21.76 -1.23 -29.45
CA TRP A 478 21.89 -0.47 -30.70
C TRP A 478 21.04 -1.02 -31.84
N ALA A 479 20.41 -2.17 -31.63
CA ALA A 479 19.51 -2.74 -32.63
C ALA A 479 18.17 -1.98 -32.66
N PRO A 480 17.61 -1.66 -33.84
CA PRO A 480 16.31 -0.99 -33.92
C PRO A 480 15.16 -1.95 -33.59
N GLY A 481 14.10 -1.40 -32.96
CA GLY A 481 12.80 -2.08 -32.87
C GLY A 481 12.63 -3.07 -31.74
N ALA A 482 12.96 -2.69 -30.49
CA ALA A 482 12.59 -3.50 -29.32
C ALA A 482 11.19 -3.16 -28.79
N SER A 483 10.58 -4.15 -28.16
CA SER A 483 9.42 -3.98 -27.30
C SER A 483 9.75 -3.07 -26.12
N PRO A 484 8.76 -2.46 -25.46
CA PRO A 484 8.99 -1.63 -24.28
C PRO A 484 9.85 -2.32 -23.23
N ILE A 485 10.87 -1.61 -22.75
CA ILE A 485 11.86 -2.10 -21.78
C ILE A 485 11.74 -1.29 -20.51
N THR A 486 11.61 -1.96 -19.38
CA THR A 486 11.78 -1.35 -18.05
C THR A 486 12.94 -2.02 -17.32
N VAL A 487 13.85 -1.23 -16.78
CA VAL A 487 14.89 -1.67 -15.85
C VAL A 487 14.65 -1.00 -14.51
N GLU A 488 14.58 -1.79 -13.44
CA GLU A 488 14.44 -1.30 -12.09
C GLU A 488 15.59 -1.79 -11.21
N ILE A 489 16.26 -0.85 -10.51
CA ILE A 489 17.47 -1.12 -9.71
C ILE A 489 17.38 -0.44 -8.35
N GLY A 490 17.91 -1.08 -7.32
CA GLY A 490 18.08 -0.51 -5.99
C GLY A 490 19.33 0.36 -5.92
N THR A 491 19.26 1.51 -5.24
CA THR A 491 20.43 2.41 -5.08
C THR A 491 21.52 1.84 -4.17
N GLU A 492 21.21 0.78 -3.42
CA GLU A 492 22.14 0.04 -2.54
C GLU A 492 22.58 -1.30 -3.15
N ASP A 493 22.15 -1.57 -4.40
CA ASP A 493 22.49 -2.78 -5.13
C ASP A 493 23.93 -2.73 -5.66
N PHE A 494 24.68 -3.80 -5.51
CA PHE A 494 26.07 -3.85 -6.02
C PHE A 494 26.16 -3.75 -7.55
N LEU A 495 25.06 -3.96 -8.29
CA LEU A 495 24.96 -3.75 -9.73
C LEU A 495 24.49 -2.33 -10.10
N TYR A 496 24.30 -1.44 -9.12
CA TYR A 496 23.75 -0.11 -9.33
C TYR A 496 24.53 0.70 -10.36
N GLU A 497 25.85 0.83 -10.19
CA GLU A 497 26.68 1.63 -11.12
C GLU A 497 26.68 1.06 -12.54
N MET A 498 26.61 -0.26 -12.70
CA MET A 498 26.50 -0.90 -14.01
C MET A 498 25.16 -0.56 -14.69
N ASN A 499 24.06 -0.59 -13.93
CA ASN A 499 22.73 -0.26 -14.43
C ASN A 499 22.56 1.23 -14.72
N LYS A 500 23.16 2.09 -13.94
CA LYS A 500 23.25 3.52 -14.21
C LYS A 500 23.99 3.80 -15.50
N GLY A 501 25.11 3.10 -15.76
CA GLY A 501 25.80 3.15 -17.03
C GLY A 501 24.94 2.71 -18.22
N LEU A 502 24.08 1.71 -18.04
CA LEU A 502 23.09 1.35 -19.07
C LEU A 502 22.10 2.49 -19.33
N ASN A 503 21.57 3.13 -18.30
CA ASN A 503 20.68 4.27 -18.46
C ASN A 503 21.35 5.42 -19.23
N GLU A 504 22.62 5.71 -18.93
CA GLU A 504 23.41 6.70 -19.67
C GLU A 504 23.60 6.33 -21.14
N ALA A 505 23.95 5.07 -21.44
CA ALA A 505 24.09 4.57 -22.79
C ALA A 505 22.77 4.62 -23.59
N MET A 506 21.66 4.31 -22.93
CA MET A 506 20.32 4.33 -23.52
C MET A 506 19.89 5.72 -24.00
N GLN A 507 20.46 6.82 -23.47
CA GLN A 507 20.19 8.18 -23.95
C GLN A 507 20.59 8.37 -25.42
N PHE A 508 21.48 7.55 -25.92
CA PHE A 508 21.96 7.58 -27.32
C PHE A 508 21.45 6.40 -28.14
N SER A 509 20.71 5.48 -27.54
CA SER A 509 20.18 4.29 -28.21
C SER A 509 18.91 4.62 -29.00
N PRO A 510 18.68 3.95 -30.17
CA PRO A 510 17.41 4.02 -30.89
C PRO A 510 16.22 3.46 -30.06
N LEU A 511 16.48 2.74 -28.97
CA LEU A 511 15.47 2.18 -28.07
C LEU A 511 14.98 3.14 -27.00
N LEU A 512 15.58 4.32 -26.86
CA LEU A 512 15.21 5.32 -25.85
C LEU A 512 13.69 5.61 -25.77
N PRO A 513 12.94 5.72 -26.89
CA PRO A 513 11.51 5.99 -26.83
C PRO A 513 10.67 4.91 -26.14
N THR A 514 11.19 3.69 -26.00
CA THR A 514 10.52 2.54 -25.37
C THR A 514 11.17 2.09 -24.07
N PHE A 515 12.19 2.83 -23.60
CA PHE A 515 12.97 2.52 -22.42
C PHE A 515 12.51 3.32 -21.20
N THR A 516 12.37 2.63 -20.07
CA THR A 516 12.09 3.23 -18.76
C THR A 516 13.14 2.73 -17.76
N TYR A 517 13.74 3.63 -17.03
CA TYR A 517 14.70 3.33 -15.97
C TYR A 517 14.15 3.81 -14.64
N ILE A 518 14.15 2.95 -13.62
CA ILE A 518 13.61 3.22 -12.30
C ILE A 518 14.70 2.97 -11.26
N GLU A 519 15.01 3.99 -10.48
CA GLU A 519 15.86 3.88 -9.31
C GLU A 519 15.00 4.05 -8.06
N ARG A 520 15.26 3.25 -7.03
CA ARG A 520 14.67 3.44 -5.70
C ARG A 520 15.56 2.83 -4.62
N PRO A 521 15.40 3.23 -3.36
CA PRO A 521 16.10 2.60 -2.25
C PRO A 521 15.89 1.08 -2.23
N GLY A 522 16.96 0.34 -2.01
CA GLY A 522 16.96 -1.11 -1.92
C GLY A 522 18.26 -1.74 -2.37
N ALA A 523 18.49 -2.95 -1.88
CA ALA A 523 19.67 -3.75 -2.15
C ALA A 523 19.39 -4.85 -3.17
N HIS A 524 20.37 -5.74 -3.43
CA HIS A 524 20.23 -6.91 -4.28
C HIS A 524 19.58 -8.07 -3.52
N ASP A 525 18.28 -7.94 -3.18
CA ASP A 525 17.59 -8.84 -2.26
C ASP A 525 16.11 -9.05 -2.59
N TRP A 526 15.51 -10.08 -1.97
CA TRP A 526 14.10 -10.41 -2.18
C TRP A 526 13.13 -9.32 -1.73
N PRO A 527 13.37 -8.57 -0.66
CA PRO A 527 12.55 -7.41 -0.34
C PRO A 527 12.42 -6.42 -1.50
N PHE A 528 13.54 -6.08 -2.16
CA PHE A 528 13.52 -5.23 -3.34
C PHE A 528 12.73 -5.86 -4.50
N TRP A 529 12.99 -7.12 -4.83
CA TRP A 529 12.36 -7.79 -5.96
C TRP A 529 10.89 -8.12 -5.71
N SER A 530 10.49 -8.40 -4.47
CA SER A 530 9.08 -8.58 -4.10
C SER A 530 8.25 -7.31 -4.39
N ALA A 531 8.81 -6.14 -4.11
CA ALA A 531 8.16 -4.87 -4.44
C ALA A 531 8.16 -4.53 -5.95
N CYS A 532 9.01 -5.19 -6.75
CA CYS A 532 8.89 -5.13 -8.21
C CYS A 532 7.68 -5.92 -8.73
N SER A 533 7.27 -6.99 -8.04
CA SER A 533 6.22 -7.90 -8.51
C SER A 533 4.91 -7.22 -8.92
N PRO A 534 4.29 -6.32 -8.12
CA PRO A 534 3.06 -5.63 -8.54
C PRO A 534 3.27 -4.73 -9.76
N LYS A 535 4.46 -4.15 -9.90
CA LYS A 535 4.82 -3.30 -11.04
C LYS A 535 4.99 -4.12 -12.32
N ILE A 536 5.64 -5.28 -12.21
CA ILE A 536 5.78 -6.25 -13.31
C ILE A 536 4.39 -6.66 -13.80
N ILE A 537 3.50 -7.05 -12.89
CA ILE A 537 2.14 -7.48 -13.25
C ILE A 537 1.37 -6.34 -13.93
N LYS A 538 1.37 -5.14 -13.39
CA LYS A 538 0.71 -3.97 -14.02
C LYS A 538 1.31 -3.64 -15.40
N PHE A 539 2.64 -3.73 -15.54
CA PHE A 539 3.33 -3.48 -16.80
C PHE A 539 2.86 -4.43 -17.91
N PHE A 540 2.74 -5.72 -17.61
CA PHE A 540 2.30 -6.70 -18.59
C PHE A 540 0.79 -6.73 -18.78
N ASP A 541 -0.01 -6.53 -17.73
CA ASP A 541 -1.46 -6.42 -17.86
C ASP A 541 -1.86 -5.32 -18.87
N ALA A 542 -1.23 -4.16 -18.79
CA ALA A 542 -1.48 -3.06 -19.73
C ALA A 542 -1.09 -3.39 -21.18
N ARG A 543 -0.15 -4.31 -21.40
CA ARG A 543 0.35 -4.69 -22.75
C ARG A 543 -0.34 -5.90 -23.33
N PHE A 544 -0.95 -6.69 -22.50
CA PHE A 544 -1.69 -7.86 -22.92
C PHE A 544 -3.15 -7.56 -23.28
N LYS A 545 -3.67 -6.45 -22.79
CA LYS A 545 -4.97 -5.89 -23.20
C LYS A 545 -4.85 -5.26 -24.58
#